data_475f54b5ab0312703a5d9c73a53d05c7
#
_entry.id   475f54b5ab0312703a5d9c73a53d05c7
#
_cell.length_a   1.000
_cell.length_b   1.000
_cell.length_c   1.000
_cell.angle_alpha   90.00
_cell.angle_beta   90.00
_cell.angle_gamma   90.00
#
_symmetry.space_group_name_H-M   'P 1'
#
loop_
_entity.id
_entity.type
_entity.pdbx_description
1 polymer ?
#
loop_
_entity_poly.entity_id
_entity_poly.type
_entity_poly.pdbx_seq_one_letter_code
_entity_poly.pdbx_strand_id
1 'polypeptide(L)'
;IGGKGSKLEKDLQEVLRKCNAHDGMTISFHHHFREGDLVAMQVMQAIHEMGFKNITICASSLSKAQDALVPMIEDGTVTRIESSGVRGKIGEAISEGKLQGIAILRSHGGRVRAIETGETKIDIAFIGAPSCDEYGNCRAVGGNSNCGVLSYSAIDAEYAEHVVVLTDCLVPFPNFPADISMTDVDYVLKVDAIGDPEKIATGAARPVTDRRKLMMAESCAEFIAATSYF
;
A
#
# COMPACT_ATOMS: atom_id res chain seq x y z
N ILE A 1 14.14 27.90 -9.30
CA ILE A 1 13.23 26.75 -9.02
C ILE A 1 12.28 27.30 -7.98
N GLY A 2 11.11 27.82 -8.43
CA GLY A 2 10.06 28.28 -7.54
C GLY A 2 9.49 27.10 -6.79
N GLY A 3 9.78 27.00 -5.49
CA GLY A 3 9.20 25.97 -4.64
C GLY A 3 7.69 26.10 -4.66
N LYS A 4 6.97 25.05 -5.03
CA LYS A 4 5.57 24.90 -4.64
C LYS A 4 5.54 25.03 -3.13
N GLY A 5 4.57 25.73 -2.57
CA GLY A 5 4.38 25.83 -1.11
C GLY A 5 4.22 24.43 -0.47
N SER A 6 4.07 24.39 0.83
CA SER A 6 3.78 23.16 1.57
C SER A 6 2.65 22.36 0.88
N LYS A 7 2.81 21.04 0.79
CA LYS A 7 1.82 20.10 0.23
C LYS A 7 0.90 19.52 1.31
N LEU A 8 1.06 20.01 2.53
CA LEU A 8 0.30 19.54 3.68
C LEU A 8 -1.17 19.94 3.55
N GLU A 9 -2.02 18.94 3.61
CA GLU A 9 -3.47 19.06 3.59
C GLU A 9 -4.06 18.56 4.91
N LYS A 10 -5.31 18.95 5.18
CA LYS A 10 -5.95 18.66 6.47
C LYS A 10 -7.07 17.64 6.38
N ASP A 11 -7.63 17.46 5.20
CA ASP A 11 -8.85 16.68 4.99
C ASP A 11 -8.70 15.76 3.78
N LEU A 12 -8.95 14.46 3.99
CA LEU A 12 -8.82 13.45 2.95
C LEU A 12 -9.89 13.62 1.86
N GLN A 13 -11.11 14.00 2.21
CA GLN A 13 -12.16 14.22 1.20
C GLN A 13 -11.85 15.44 0.34
N GLU A 14 -11.23 16.49 0.90
CA GLU A 14 -10.76 17.63 0.14
C GLU A 14 -9.66 17.23 -0.85
N VAL A 15 -8.69 16.42 -0.40
CA VAL A 15 -7.64 15.88 -1.26
C VAL A 15 -8.23 15.02 -2.38
N LEU A 16 -9.18 14.15 -2.08
CA LEU A 16 -9.89 13.37 -3.11
C LEU A 16 -10.53 14.28 -4.18
N ARG A 17 -11.16 15.38 -3.78
CA ARG A 17 -11.72 16.36 -4.75
C ARG A 17 -10.62 17.04 -5.58
N LYS A 18 -9.49 17.42 -4.97
CA LYS A 18 -8.33 18.00 -5.66
C LYS A 18 -7.69 17.04 -6.66
N CYS A 19 -7.72 15.74 -6.37
CA CYS A 19 -7.30 14.67 -7.27
C CYS A 19 -8.37 14.26 -8.31
N ASN A 20 -9.46 15.04 -8.46
CA ASN A 20 -10.57 14.74 -9.36
C ASN A 20 -11.14 13.32 -9.16
N ALA A 21 -11.28 12.87 -7.92
CA ALA A 21 -11.85 11.56 -7.62
C ALA A 21 -13.23 11.40 -8.28
N HIS A 22 -13.45 10.23 -8.89
CA HIS A 22 -14.66 9.95 -9.68
C HIS A 22 -15.00 8.45 -9.67
N ASP A 23 -16.21 8.13 -10.09
CA ASP A 23 -16.62 6.74 -10.29
C ASP A 23 -15.75 6.05 -11.36
N GLY A 24 -15.36 4.81 -11.09
CA GLY A 24 -14.54 4.04 -12.01
C GLY A 24 -13.03 4.28 -11.90
N MET A 25 -12.58 5.21 -11.05
CA MET A 25 -11.14 5.45 -10.85
C MET A 25 -10.40 4.23 -10.33
N THR A 26 -9.12 4.15 -10.64
CA THR A 26 -8.18 3.17 -10.10
C THR A 26 -7.35 3.79 -8.99
N ILE A 27 -7.41 3.21 -7.82
CA ILE A 27 -6.61 3.64 -6.67
C ILE A 27 -5.62 2.56 -6.27
N SER A 28 -4.47 2.96 -5.78
CA SER A 28 -3.45 2.01 -5.38
C SER A 28 -3.12 2.04 -3.89
N PHE A 29 -2.82 0.86 -3.36
CA PHE A 29 -2.39 0.64 -1.99
C PHE A 29 -1.23 -0.35 -1.92
N HIS A 30 -0.55 -0.37 -0.77
CA HIS A 30 0.65 -1.16 -0.54
C HIS A 30 0.55 -1.97 0.74
N HIS A 31 1.19 -3.14 0.76
CA HIS A 31 1.13 -4.07 1.90
C HIS A 31 2.36 -4.03 2.80
N HIS A 32 3.15 -2.95 2.76
CA HIS A 32 4.36 -2.86 3.59
C HIS A 32 4.05 -2.79 5.11
N PHE A 33 2.86 -2.34 5.49
CA PHE A 33 2.37 -2.43 6.88
C PHE A 33 1.74 -3.79 7.23
N ARG A 34 1.63 -4.71 6.27
CA ARG A 34 1.11 -6.08 6.46
C ARG A 34 -0.26 -6.09 7.13
N GLU A 35 -0.43 -6.92 8.20
CA GLU A 35 -1.68 -7.00 8.96
C GLU A 35 -1.95 -5.76 9.84
N GLY A 36 -0.99 -4.86 9.96
CA GLY A 36 -1.12 -3.60 10.66
C GLY A 36 -1.57 -2.42 9.80
N ASP A 37 -1.84 -2.62 8.50
CA ASP A 37 -2.23 -1.51 7.62
C ASP A 37 -3.54 -0.84 8.05
N LEU A 38 -3.50 0.48 8.18
CA LEU A 38 -4.66 1.32 8.44
C LEU A 38 -4.94 2.31 7.30
N VAL A 39 -4.04 2.43 6.32
CA VAL A 39 -4.16 3.41 5.22
C VAL A 39 -5.31 3.06 4.30
N ALA A 40 -5.36 1.82 3.82
CA ALA A 40 -6.35 1.40 2.84
C ALA A 40 -7.78 1.60 3.36
N MET A 41 -8.05 1.25 4.62
CA MET A 41 -9.39 1.37 5.18
C MET A 41 -9.81 2.82 5.44
N GLN A 42 -8.89 3.70 5.87
CA GLN A 42 -9.19 5.13 6.04
C GLN A 42 -9.59 5.77 4.70
N VAL A 43 -8.84 5.47 3.65
CA VAL A 43 -9.11 6.00 2.30
C VAL A 43 -10.42 5.45 1.74
N MET A 44 -10.62 4.13 1.84
CA MET A 44 -11.82 3.49 1.30
C MET A 44 -13.09 3.91 2.04
N GLN A 45 -13.01 4.17 3.34
CA GLN A 45 -14.11 4.71 4.10
C GLN A 45 -14.51 6.11 3.60
N ALA A 46 -13.53 7.00 3.38
CA ALA A 46 -13.80 8.33 2.82
C ALA A 46 -14.41 8.27 1.41
N ILE A 47 -13.91 7.38 0.55
CA ILE A 47 -14.46 7.13 -0.79
C ILE A 47 -15.91 6.65 -0.72
N HIS A 48 -16.20 5.71 0.17
CA HIS A 48 -17.54 5.19 0.37
C HIS A 48 -18.50 6.25 0.91
N GLU A 49 -18.09 7.05 1.88
CA GLU A 49 -18.87 8.17 2.44
C GLU A 49 -19.15 9.27 1.41
N MET A 50 -18.25 9.50 0.47
CA MET A 50 -18.46 10.41 -0.67
C MET A 50 -19.39 9.84 -1.74
N GLY A 51 -19.76 8.56 -1.64
CA GLY A 51 -20.70 7.89 -2.53
C GLY A 51 -20.12 7.40 -3.84
N PHE A 52 -18.78 7.38 -4.00
CA PHE A 52 -18.14 6.88 -5.22
C PHE A 52 -18.34 5.38 -5.39
N LYS A 53 -18.48 4.95 -6.64
CA LYS A 53 -18.76 3.58 -7.06
C LYS A 53 -17.82 3.12 -8.18
N ASN A 54 -17.82 1.82 -8.44
CA ASN A 54 -17.04 1.18 -9.50
C ASN A 54 -15.52 1.32 -9.34
N ILE A 55 -15.03 1.47 -8.12
CA ILE A 55 -13.60 1.65 -7.84
C ILE A 55 -12.81 0.38 -8.19
N THR A 56 -11.69 0.58 -8.86
CA THR A 56 -10.66 -0.45 -9.04
C THR A 56 -9.60 -0.29 -7.96
N ILE A 57 -9.37 -1.32 -7.16
CA ILE A 57 -8.25 -1.36 -6.21
C ILE A 57 -7.06 -2.04 -6.88
N CYS A 58 -5.97 -1.30 -7.12
CA CYS A 58 -4.68 -1.81 -7.55
C CYS A 58 -3.74 -1.92 -6.35
N ALA A 59 -3.66 -3.09 -5.73
CA ALA A 59 -2.86 -3.26 -4.51
C ALA A 59 -1.70 -4.24 -4.71
N SER A 60 -0.57 -3.97 -4.07
CA SER A 60 0.55 -4.92 -4.08
C SER A 60 0.20 -6.24 -3.38
N SER A 61 -0.67 -6.24 -2.38
CA SER A 61 -1.36 -7.41 -1.81
C SER A 61 -2.49 -6.93 -0.90
N LEU A 62 -3.54 -7.73 -0.76
CA LEU A 62 -4.63 -7.54 0.19
C LEU A 62 -4.64 -8.69 1.20
N SER A 63 -4.78 -8.36 2.47
CA SER A 63 -4.72 -9.30 3.58
C SER A 63 -5.95 -9.17 4.49
N LYS A 64 -5.91 -9.81 5.65
CA LYS A 64 -6.98 -9.69 6.66
C LYS A 64 -7.17 -8.26 7.18
N ALA A 65 -6.14 -7.41 7.13
CA ALA A 65 -6.24 -6.00 7.51
C ALA A 65 -7.31 -5.25 6.71
N GLN A 66 -7.59 -5.70 5.49
CA GLN A 66 -8.59 -5.11 4.61
C GLN A 66 -9.91 -5.90 4.54
N ASP A 67 -10.15 -6.88 5.41
CA ASP A 67 -11.39 -7.70 5.41
C ASP A 67 -12.68 -6.86 5.52
N ALA A 68 -12.60 -5.65 6.09
CA ALA A 68 -13.72 -4.70 6.15
C ALA A 68 -14.11 -4.08 4.79
N LEU A 69 -13.38 -4.37 3.70
CA LEU A 69 -13.77 -4.01 2.34
C LEU A 69 -14.90 -4.88 1.77
N VAL A 70 -15.21 -6.03 2.37
CA VAL A 70 -16.22 -6.96 1.84
C VAL A 70 -17.59 -6.28 1.62
N PRO A 71 -18.15 -5.50 2.56
CA PRO A 71 -19.38 -4.75 2.31
C PRO A 71 -19.30 -3.79 1.10
N MET A 72 -18.13 -3.17 0.87
CA MET A 72 -17.91 -2.27 -0.25
C MET A 72 -17.78 -3.02 -1.60
N ILE A 73 -17.42 -4.30 -1.57
CA ILE A 73 -17.50 -5.19 -2.74
C ILE A 73 -18.95 -5.53 -3.02
N GLU A 74 -19.72 -5.88 -2.00
CA GLU A 74 -21.13 -6.30 -2.13
C GLU A 74 -22.05 -5.17 -2.60
N ASP A 75 -21.76 -3.92 -2.20
CA ASP A 75 -22.57 -2.74 -2.57
C ASP A 75 -22.13 -2.07 -3.88
N GLY A 76 -21.07 -2.59 -4.55
CA GLY A 76 -20.56 -2.05 -5.80
C GLY A 76 -19.69 -0.80 -5.67
N THR A 77 -19.24 -0.44 -4.47
CA THR A 77 -18.20 0.58 -4.27
C THR A 77 -16.89 0.08 -4.90
N VAL A 78 -16.51 -1.18 -4.62
CA VAL A 78 -15.36 -1.84 -5.24
C VAL A 78 -15.86 -2.90 -6.21
N THR A 79 -15.54 -2.75 -7.49
CA THR A 79 -15.98 -3.71 -8.53
C THR A 79 -14.84 -4.44 -9.20
N ARG A 80 -13.60 -3.98 -9.04
CA ARG A 80 -12.43 -4.59 -9.65
C ARG A 80 -11.24 -4.58 -8.68
N ILE A 81 -10.48 -5.66 -8.70
CA ILE A 81 -9.25 -5.79 -7.89
C ILE A 81 -8.11 -6.25 -8.79
N GLU A 82 -6.99 -5.53 -8.79
CA GLU A 82 -5.72 -5.92 -9.38
C GLU A 82 -4.68 -6.07 -8.26
N SER A 83 -4.12 -7.25 -8.09
CA SER A 83 -3.24 -7.52 -6.94
C SER A 83 -2.21 -8.61 -7.24
N SER A 84 -1.15 -8.68 -6.43
CA SER A 84 -0.25 -9.83 -6.45
C SER A 84 -0.73 -10.98 -5.55
N GLY A 85 -1.69 -10.70 -4.68
CA GLY A 85 -2.29 -11.72 -3.81
C GLY A 85 -3.45 -11.15 -3.01
N VAL A 86 -4.46 -11.97 -2.82
CA VAL A 86 -5.65 -11.64 -2.04
C VAL A 86 -5.90 -12.76 -1.04
N ARG A 87 -6.09 -12.41 0.23
CA ARG A 87 -6.28 -13.35 1.34
C ARG A 87 -7.46 -12.90 2.20
N GLY A 88 -7.82 -13.73 3.20
CA GLY A 88 -8.89 -13.42 4.14
C GLY A 88 -10.27 -13.40 3.48
N LYS A 89 -11.19 -12.67 4.08
CA LYS A 89 -12.60 -12.60 3.65
C LYS A 89 -12.76 -11.98 2.25
N ILE A 90 -11.83 -11.11 1.84
CA ILE A 90 -11.85 -10.56 0.47
C ILE A 90 -11.63 -11.69 -0.55
N GLY A 91 -10.64 -12.56 -0.30
CA GLY A 91 -10.39 -13.73 -1.16
C GLY A 91 -11.57 -14.69 -1.23
N GLU A 92 -12.25 -14.90 -0.11
CA GLU A 92 -13.49 -15.67 -0.03
C GLU A 92 -14.61 -15.02 -0.85
N ALA A 93 -14.85 -13.72 -0.66
CA ALA A 93 -15.88 -12.97 -1.39
C ALA A 93 -15.67 -12.98 -2.91
N ILE A 94 -14.41 -12.85 -3.37
CA ILE A 94 -14.08 -12.97 -4.80
C ILE A 94 -14.36 -14.39 -5.30
N SER A 95 -13.97 -15.43 -4.56
CA SER A 95 -14.17 -16.83 -4.92
C SER A 95 -15.65 -17.23 -4.94
N GLU A 96 -16.47 -16.58 -4.13
CA GLU A 96 -17.93 -16.73 -4.10
C GLU A 96 -18.66 -15.93 -5.17
N GLY A 97 -17.92 -15.16 -6.00
CA GLY A 97 -18.50 -14.36 -7.09
C GLY A 97 -19.20 -13.08 -6.64
N LYS A 98 -18.88 -12.56 -5.44
CA LYS A 98 -19.47 -11.31 -4.92
C LYS A 98 -18.90 -10.05 -5.61
N LEU A 99 -17.69 -10.14 -6.18
CA LEU A 99 -17.10 -9.04 -6.94
C LEU A 99 -17.84 -8.91 -8.29
N GLN A 100 -18.46 -7.75 -8.54
CA GLN A 100 -19.27 -7.53 -9.74
C GLN A 100 -18.46 -7.55 -11.05
N GLY A 101 -17.17 -7.15 -10.98
CA GLY A 101 -16.24 -7.18 -12.11
C GLY A 101 -15.27 -8.34 -12.00
N ILE A 102 -14.00 -8.07 -12.23
CA ILE A 102 -12.95 -9.10 -12.26
C ILE A 102 -11.84 -8.83 -11.22
N ALA A 103 -11.24 -9.94 -10.76
CA ALA A 103 -9.98 -9.90 -10.03
C ALA A 103 -8.84 -10.34 -10.96
N ILE A 104 -7.83 -9.51 -11.12
CA ILE A 104 -6.62 -9.80 -11.88
C ILE A 104 -5.48 -10.04 -10.91
N LEU A 105 -4.91 -11.25 -10.93
CA LEU A 105 -3.76 -11.58 -10.11
C LEU A 105 -2.49 -11.60 -10.98
N ARG A 106 -1.51 -10.79 -10.58
CA ARG A 106 -0.19 -10.72 -11.22
C ARG A 106 0.90 -11.06 -10.21
N SER A 107 2.03 -11.54 -10.69
CA SER A 107 3.23 -11.56 -9.84
C SER A 107 3.62 -10.12 -9.45
N HIS A 108 4.46 -9.96 -8.44
CA HIS A 108 4.95 -8.64 -8.04
C HIS A 108 5.60 -7.89 -9.20
N GLY A 109 6.51 -8.55 -9.96
CA GLY A 109 7.11 -7.96 -11.16
C GLY A 109 6.10 -7.74 -12.29
N GLY A 110 5.09 -8.61 -12.42
CA GLY A 110 4.01 -8.45 -13.39
C GLY A 110 3.12 -7.22 -13.11
N ARG A 111 2.92 -6.86 -11.83
CA ARG A 111 2.24 -5.63 -11.44
C ARG A 111 3.05 -4.40 -11.83
N VAL A 112 4.35 -4.39 -11.49
CA VAL A 112 5.26 -3.30 -11.89
C VAL A 112 5.22 -3.10 -13.40
N ARG A 113 5.45 -4.17 -14.19
CA ARG A 113 5.38 -4.09 -15.64
C ARG A 113 4.06 -3.53 -16.16
N ALA A 114 2.94 -3.96 -15.60
CA ALA A 114 1.62 -3.49 -16.05
C ALA A 114 1.42 -1.98 -15.83
N ILE A 115 1.98 -1.43 -14.76
CA ILE A 115 1.97 0.00 -14.48
C ILE A 115 2.92 0.74 -15.44
N GLU A 116 4.17 0.32 -15.54
CA GLU A 116 5.19 0.95 -16.42
C GLU A 116 4.76 0.96 -17.90
N THR A 117 4.08 -0.09 -18.36
CA THR A 117 3.61 -0.17 -19.75
C THR A 117 2.26 0.50 -19.99
N GLY A 118 1.62 1.03 -18.94
CA GLY A 118 0.30 1.66 -19.02
C GLY A 118 -0.86 0.68 -19.24
N GLU A 119 -0.63 -0.64 -19.04
CA GLU A 119 -1.70 -1.66 -19.01
C GLU A 119 -2.62 -1.43 -17.80
N THR A 120 -2.04 -1.07 -16.67
CA THR A 120 -2.74 -0.58 -15.47
C THR A 120 -2.39 0.90 -15.27
N LYS A 121 -3.39 1.77 -15.35
CA LYS A 121 -3.26 3.20 -15.01
C LYS A 121 -3.79 3.44 -13.62
N ILE A 122 -3.06 4.19 -12.82
CA ILE A 122 -3.42 4.55 -11.46
C ILE A 122 -3.82 6.03 -11.45
N ASP A 123 -5.05 6.32 -11.09
CA ASP A 123 -5.53 7.69 -10.98
C ASP A 123 -5.01 8.34 -9.69
N ILE A 124 -5.07 7.61 -8.57
CA ILE A 124 -4.55 8.10 -7.29
C ILE A 124 -3.79 6.99 -6.56
N ALA A 125 -2.51 7.25 -6.25
CA ALA A 125 -1.71 6.39 -5.39
C ALA A 125 -1.75 6.90 -3.95
N PHE A 126 -2.18 6.04 -3.01
CA PHE A 126 -2.15 6.33 -1.58
C PHE A 126 -0.99 5.59 -0.92
N ILE A 127 -0.07 6.35 -0.34
CA ILE A 127 1.18 5.85 0.22
C ILE A 127 1.25 6.17 1.71
N GLY A 128 1.29 5.13 2.54
CA GLY A 128 1.60 5.29 3.95
C GLY A 128 3.10 5.45 4.15
N ALA A 129 3.55 6.55 4.72
CA ALA A 129 4.96 6.80 4.99
C ALA A 129 5.23 6.93 6.50
N PRO A 130 6.07 6.05 7.10
CA PRO A 130 6.46 6.12 8.50
C PRO A 130 7.01 7.47 8.95
N SER A 131 7.65 8.22 8.06
CA SER A 131 7.91 9.65 8.25
C SER A 131 7.85 10.39 6.91
N CYS A 132 7.36 11.63 6.95
CA CYS A 132 7.29 12.50 5.80
C CYS A 132 7.50 13.95 6.22
N ASP A 133 8.12 14.80 5.38
CA ASP A 133 8.10 16.23 5.58
C ASP A 133 6.91 16.89 4.83
N GLU A 134 6.67 18.16 5.11
CA GLU A 134 5.54 18.91 4.51
C GLU A 134 5.63 19.09 2.99
N TYR A 135 6.77 18.76 2.39
CA TYR A 135 6.99 18.82 0.94
C TYR A 135 6.86 17.46 0.26
N GLY A 136 6.78 16.36 1.03
CA GLY A 136 6.57 15.02 0.50
C GLY A 136 7.82 14.15 0.38
N ASN A 137 8.94 14.50 1.03
CA ASN A 137 10.05 13.55 1.15
C ASN A 137 9.70 12.47 2.17
N CYS A 138 9.55 11.23 1.72
CA CYS A 138 9.07 10.10 2.50
C CYS A 138 10.18 9.12 2.85
N ARG A 139 10.10 8.55 4.06
CA ARG A 139 10.98 7.45 4.48
C ARG A 139 10.20 6.30 5.10
N ALA A 140 10.72 5.10 4.91
CA ALA A 140 10.18 3.87 5.47
C ALA A 140 10.45 3.70 6.98
N VAL A 141 11.12 4.67 7.57
CA VAL A 141 11.54 4.70 8.99
C VAL A 141 11.35 6.09 9.58
N GLY A 142 11.44 6.22 10.89
CA GLY A 142 11.42 7.51 11.59
C GLY A 142 10.12 7.81 12.34
N GLY A 143 9.11 6.95 12.24
CA GLY A 143 7.85 7.05 13.00
C GLY A 143 7.55 5.80 13.81
N ASN A 144 6.31 5.65 14.26
CA ASN A 144 5.86 4.49 15.01
C ASN A 144 5.65 3.26 14.11
N SER A 145 5.26 3.47 12.86
CA SER A 145 4.88 2.43 11.89
C SER A 145 6.03 2.06 10.95
N ASN A 146 7.26 1.92 11.48
CA ASN A 146 8.43 1.56 10.66
C ASN A 146 8.21 0.26 9.90
N CYS A 147 8.41 0.28 8.58
CA CYS A 147 8.18 -0.87 7.69
C CYS A 147 9.44 -1.37 6.98
N GLY A 148 10.57 -0.68 7.12
CA GLY A 148 11.86 -1.02 6.55
C GLY A 148 12.09 -0.48 5.14
N VAL A 149 11.17 -0.70 4.21
CA VAL A 149 11.23 -0.19 2.83
C VAL A 149 9.83 0.18 2.34
N LEU A 150 9.72 1.21 1.50
CA LEU A 150 8.46 1.58 0.84
C LEU A 150 8.20 0.73 -0.42
N SER A 151 9.23 0.04 -0.95
CA SER A 151 9.11 -0.99 -1.98
C SER A 151 8.28 -0.55 -3.20
N TYR A 152 7.19 -1.25 -3.48
CA TYR A 152 6.35 -1.04 -4.67
C TYR A 152 5.65 0.32 -4.72
N SER A 153 5.58 1.05 -3.62
CA SER A 153 5.04 2.42 -3.62
C SER A 153 5.88 3.39 -4.45
N ALA A 154 7.17 3.11 -4.66
CA ALA A 154 8.01 3.94 -5.53
C ALA A 154 7.53 3.93 -6.99
N ILE A 155 7.16 2.76 -7.53
CA ILE A 155 6.61 2.66 -8.89
C ILE A 155 5.27 3.38 -8.99
N ASP A 156 4.40 3.22 -8.00
CA ASP A 156 3.12 3.90 -8.01
C ASP A 156 3.30 5.43 -7.92
N ALA A 157 4.27 5.90 -7.13
CA ALA A 157 4.61 7.33 -7.05
C ALA A 157 5.13 7.89 -8.39
N GLU A 158 5.86 7.09 -9.15
CA GLU A 158 6.43 7.53 -10.45
C GLU A 158 5.38 7.58 -11.56
N TYR A 159 4.37 6.68 -11.54
CA TYR A 159 3.46 6.46 -12.67
C TYR A 159 1.99 6.80 -12.40
N ALA A 160 1.58 7.09 -11.17
CA ALA A 160 0.21 7.51 -10.89
C ALA A 160 -0.02 8.95 -11.34
N GLU A 161 -1.27 9.28 -11.69
CA GLU A 161 -1.66 10.65 -12.04
C GLU A 161 -1.57 11.59 -10.85
N HIS A 162 -1.97 11.10 -9.67
CA HIS A 162 -1.83 11.81 -8.40
C HIS A 162 -1.25 10.91 -7.32
N VAL A 163 -0.42 11.50 -6.46
CA VAL A 163 0.23 10.81 -5.33
C VAL A 163 -0.10 11.50 -4.02
N VAL A 164 -0.75 10.77 -3.13
CA VAL A 164 -1.18 11.23 -1.81
C VAL A 164 -0.48 10.43 -0.73
N VAL A 165 0.31 11.10 0.09
CA VAL A 165 0.99 10.47 1.22
C VAL A 165 0.19 10.67 2.50
N LEU A 166 -0.03 9.58 3.24
CA LEU A 166 -0.51 9.60 4.61
C LEU A 166 0.67 9.31 5.55
N THR A 167 0.81 10.13 6.59
CA THR A 167 1.85 9.93 7.62
C THR A 167 1.31 10.25 9.00
N ASP A 168 1.72 9.50 10.00
CA ASP A 168 1.49 9.80 11.43
C ASP A 168 2.68 10.54 12.07
N CYS A 169 3.80 10.66 11.33
CA CYS A 169 5.02 11.32 11.79
C CYS A 169 5.50 12.37 10.78
N LEU A 170 5.00 13.59 10.94
CA LEU A 170 5.48 14.74 10.18
C LEU A 170 6.79 15.25 10.80
N VAL A 171 7.84 15.34 9.98
CA VAL A 171 9.18 15.77 10.41
C VAL A 171 9.61 17.07 9.71
N PRO A 172 10.59 17.81 10.26
CA PRO A 172 11.13 18.99 9.59
C PRO A 172 11.75 18.66 8.23
N PHE A 173 11.60 19.58 7.28
CA PHE A 173 12.32 19.51 5.99
C PHE A 173 13.83 19.76 6.18
N PRO A 174 14.72 19.06 5.47
CA PRO A 174 14.43 17.94 4.55
C PRO A 174 14.46 16.58 5.26
N ASN A 175 13.54 15.69 4.92
CA ASN A 175 13.53 14.29 5.40
C ASN A 175 14.40 13.41 4.47
N PHE A 176 15.71 13.41 4.70
CA PHE A 176 16.69 12.71 3.88
C PHE A 176 17.48 11.63 4.62
N PRO A 177 17.99 10.61 3.87
CA PRO A 177 17.71 10.30 2.45
C PRO A 177 16.25 9.89 2.26
N ALA A 178 15.59 10.39 1.21
CA ALA A 178 14.21 10.06 0.92
C ALA A 178 14.11 8.75 0.12
N ASP A 179 13.18 7.88 0.52
CA ASP A 179 12.83 6.66 -0.23
C ASP A 179 11.88 7.00 -1.40
N ILE A 180 11.02 8.02 -1.22
CA ILE A 180 10.23 8.66 -2.28
C ILE A 180 10.48 10.16 -2.17
N SER A 181 10.79 10.77 -3.30
CA SER A 181 11.12 12.20 -3.39
C SER A 181 9.86 13.06 -3.37
N MET A 182 9.98 14.25 -2.83
CA MET A 182 8.93 15.27 -2.94
C MET A 182 8.54 15.60 -4.39
N THR A 183 9.36 15.28 -5.38
CA THR A 183 9.04 15.50 -6.79
C THR A 183 7.89 14.63 -7.29
N ASP A 184 7.70 13.48 -6.66
CA ASP A 184 6.76 12.44 -7.04
C ASP A 184 5.50 12.43 -6.14
N VAL A 185 5.37 13.41 -5.25
CA VAL A 185 4.24 13.52 -4.31
C VAL A 185 3.46 14.81 -4.58
N ASP A 186 2.13 14.73 -4.63
CA ASP A 186 1.28 15.90 -4.81
C ASP A 186 0.74 16.45 -3.49
N TYR A 187 0.29 15.58 -2.59
CA TYR A 187 -0.33 15.95 -1.33
C TYR A 187 0.21 15.13 -0.16
N VAL A 188 0.27 15.73 1.00
CA VAL A 188 0.64 15.08 2.27
C VAL A 188 -0.48 15.28 3.28
N LEU A 189 -0.93 14.19 3.89
CA LEU A 189 -1.93 14.20 4.96
C LEU A 189 -1.30 13.69 6.25
N LYS A 190 -1.37 14.49 7.31
CA LYS A 190 -1.07 14.01 8.65
C LYS A 190 -2.32 13.37 9.24
N VAL A 191 -2.22 12.10 9.60
CA VAL A 191 -3.27 11.30 10.24
C VAL A 191 -2.83 10.83 11.62
N ASP A 192 -3.74 10.31 12.42
CA ASP A 192 -3.43 9.84 13.77
C ASP A 192 -2.57 8.57 13.76
N ALA A 193 -2.83 7.65 12.83
CA ALA A 193 -2.07 6.42 12.65
C ALA A 193 -2.17 5.91 11.21
N ILE A 194 -1.07 5.42 10.66
CA ILE A 194 -1.00 4.76 9.35
C ILE A 194 -0.87 3.25 9.49
N GLY A 195 -0.51 2.77 10.66
CA GLY A 195 -0.33 1.35 10.93
C GLY A 195 -0.33 1.03 12.42
N ASP A 196 -0.57 -0.26 12.73
CA ASP A 196 -0.45 -0.83 14.06
C ASP A 196 0.95 -1.45 14.20
N PRO A 197 1.88 -0.86 14.98
CA PRO A 197 3.27 -1.33 15.09
C PRO A 197 3.39 -2.78 15.55
N GLU A 198 2.46 -3.26 16.37
CA GLU A 198 2.48 -4.64 16.88
C GLU A 198 2.17 -5.67 15.79
N LYS A 199 1.47 -5.27 14.74
CA LYS A 199 1.09 -6.11 13.60
C LYS A 199 1.94 -5.89 12.36
N ILE A 200 2.76 -4.84 12.34
CA ILE A 200 3.79 -4.63 11.32
C ILE A 200 4.94 -5.61 11.63
N ALA A 201 4.78 -6.86 11.21
CA ALA A 201 5.82 -7.84 11.38
C ALA A 201 7.01 -7.48 10.48
N THR A 202 8.01 -6.81 11.04
CA THR A 202 9.34 -6.78 10.46
C THR A 202 9.83 -8.23 10.36
N GLY A 203 10.69 -8.54 9.39
CA GLY A 203 11.20 -9.91 9.20
C GLY A 203 12.05 -10.48 10.35
N ALA A 204 11.89 -9.96 11.57
CA ALA A 204 12.36 -10.58 12.79
C ALA A 204 11.70 -11.95 12.88
N ALA A 205 12.47 -12.97 12.59
CA ALA A 205 12.03 -14.34 12.60
C ALA A 205 11.42 -14.67 13.97
N ARG A 206 10.12 -14.96 13.99
CA ARG A 206 9.57 -15.67 15.15
C ARG A 206 10.31 -16.99 15.24
N PRO A 207 10.78 -17.39 16.43
CA PRO A 207 11.42 -18.68 16.58
C PRO A 207 10.53 -19.78 15.99
N VAL A 208 11.07 -20.52 15.03
CA VAL A 208 10.32 -21.64 14.42
C VAL A 208 10.34 -22.79 15.44
N THR A 209 9.17 -23.20 15.90
CA THR A 209 9.00 -24.30 16.86
C THR A 209 8.54 -25.61 16.19
N ASP A 210 8.05 -25.55 14.95
CA ASP A 210 7.65 -26.73 14.20
C ASP A 210 8.87 -27.57 13.83
N ARG A 211 8.94 -28.80 14.39
CA ARG A 211 10.06 -29.73 14.22
C ARG A 211 10.35 -30.03 12.72
N ARG A 212 9.34 -30.13 11.88
CA ARG A 212 9.49 -30.42 10.45
C ARG A 212 10.17 -29.26 9.73
N LYS A 213 9.79 -28.03 10.07
CA LYS A 213 10.41 -26.82 9.50
C LYS A 213 11.85 -26.66 9.96
N LEU A 214 12.16 -27.01 11.22
CA LEU A 214 13.53 -27.01 11.71
C LEU A 214 14.38 -28.03 10.97
N MET A 215 13.91 -29.28 10.82
CA MET A 215 14.62 -30.31 10.05
C MET A 215 14.86 -29.89 8.59
N MET A 216 13.88 -29.24 7.94
CA MET A 216 14.06 -28.71 6.58
C MET A 216 15.13 -27.61 6.54
N ALA A 217 15.13 -26.70 7.51
CA ALA A 217 16.13 -25.64 7.60
C ALA A 217 17.53 -26.20 7.85
N GLU A 218 17.68 -27.20 8.74
CA GLU A 218 18.93 -27.89 9.03
C GLU A 218 19.48 -28.59 7.76
N SER A 219 18.64 -29.36 7.06
CA SER A 219 19.03 -30.02 5.81
C SER A 219 19.47 -29.04 4.73
N CYS A 220 18.75 -27.89 4.60
CA CYS A 220 19.15 -26.84 3.67
C CYS A 220 20.51 -26.21 4.07
N ALA A 221 20.73 -25.95 5.36
CA ALA A 221 21.97 -25.37 5.84
C ALA A 221 23.17 -26.31 5.63
N GLU A 222 23.00 -27.62 5.90
CA GLU A 222 24.00 -28.65 5.63
C GLU A 222 24.36 -28.74 4.15
N PHE A 223 23.35 -28.72 3.27
CA PHE A 223 23.55 -28.72 1.82
C PHE A 223 24.32 -27.47 1.35
N ILE A 224 23.96 -26.28 1.82
CA ILE A 224 24.66 -25.03 1.49
C ILE A 224 26.13 -25.10 1.97
N ALA A 225 26.37 -25.55 3.21
CA ALA A 225 27.71 -25.68 3.77
C ALA A 225 28.58 -26.69 2.99
N ALA A 226 27.96 -27.77 2.48
CA ALA A 226 28.69 -28.80 1.72
C ALA A 226 29.02 -28.39 0.28
N THR A 227 28.25 -27.44 -0.31
CA THR A 227 28.41 -27.05 -1.72
C THR A 227 29.40 -25.93 -1.97
N SER A 228 29.96 -25.30 -0.92
CA SER A 228 30.97 -24.22 -1.01
C SER A 228 30.59 -23.06 -1.95
N TYR A 229 29.32 -22.77 -2.06
CA TYR A 229 28.82 -21.67 -2.92
C TYR A 229 28.88 -20.30 -2.24
N PHE A 230 29.38 -20.21 -1.00
CA PHE A 230 29.54 -18.95 -0.24
C PHE A 230 30.90 -18.93 0.47
#